data_62cba2b5998b73bf76f4d9d00141e575
#
_entry.id   62cba2b5998b73bf76f4d9d00141e575
#
_cell.length_a   1.000
_cell.length_b   1.000
_cell.length_c   1.000
_cell.angle_alpha   90.00
_cell.angle_beta   90.00
_cell.angle_gamma   90.00
#
_symmetry.space_group_name_H-M   'P 1'
#
loop_
_entity.id
_entity.type
_entity.pdbx_description
1 polymer ?
#
loop_
_entity_poly.entity_id
_entity_poly.type
_entity_poly.pdbx_seq_one_letter_code
_entity_poly.pdbx_strand_id
1 'polypeptide(L)'
;NNINYLAAILVISFAGNVVFSQSQYPSNLLAQKGNFSAGAARALGQPFQGVATSDGIIPGLFPIKSTGVSTAPIREAADRFLATLSTADLSRVHFAINDPEWRDWSNVDVGIFPRRGISLEEMNEAQKDSAWELLAAALSAEGLEQTQNIMKTEQTLFEINGEPIRYGTEKYYFTMMGIPSSDSPWGFQLDGHHLVINYFVLGDQVVMTPAFWGGEPVYADSGMYEGNHILQNEQDAGLQLMQSLDAAQKRAATVDPEKVRNNQVAAANQDNLILDYEGIKGAELTSQQKLNLLNVIRSFVGALRNPHAEVTMDEIGQHIDDTYFSWVGESADDSVFYYRIHSPVILIEF
;
A
#
# COMPACT_ATOMS: atom_id res chain seq x y z
N ASN A 1 -41.46 -13.52 9.48
CA ASN A 1 -40.97 -13.35 10.86
C ASN A 1 -40.08 -12.11 10.91
N ASN A 2 -40.68 -11.02 11.37
CA ASN A 2 -40.00 -9.72 11.54
C ASN A 2 -39.18 -9.76 12.82
N ILE A 3 -37.89 -9.50 12.73
CA ILE A 3 -37.05 -9.21 13.89
C ILE A 3 -36.75 -7.70 13.81
N ASN A 4 -37.38 -6.95 14.71
CA ASN A 4 -37.13 -5.53 14.91
C ASN A 4 -35.83 -5.36 15.71
N TYR A 5 -34.85 -4.67 15.16
CA TYR A 5 -33.71 -4.13 15.93
C TYR A 5 -34.05 -2.72 16.39
N LEU A 6 -34.22 -2.54 17.68
CA LEU A 6 -34.27 -1.24 18.33
C LEU A 6 -32.81 -0.70 18.44
N ALA A 7 -32.52 0.35 17.70
CA ALA A 7 -31.31 1.14 17.90
C ALA A 7 -31.52 2.13 19.06
N ALA A 8 -30.80 1.99 20.13
CA ALA A 8 -30.71 2.99 21.19
C ALA A 8 -29.55 3.93 20.86
N ILE A 9 -29.87 5.15 20.45
CA ILE A 9 -28.90 6.24 20.25
C ILE A 9 -28.63 6.85 21.64
N LEU A 10 -27.42 6.67 22.18
CA LEU A 10 -26.95 7.39 23.34
C LEU A 10 -25.91 8.42 22.89
N VAL A 11 -26.31 9.68 22.77
CA VAL A 11 -25.42 10.82 22.55
C VAL A 11 -24.81 11.21 23.88
N ILE A 12 -23.52 10.93 24.11
CA ILE A 12 -22.77 11.48 25.23
C ILE A 12 -21.63 12.32 24.67
N SER A 13 -21.80 13.65 24.75
CA SER A 13 -20.72 14.61 24.53
C SER A 13 -19.84 14.69 25.80
N PHE A 14 -18.62 14.19 25.74
CA PHE A 14 -17.58 14.47 26.72
C PHE A 14 -16.29 14.92 26.00
N ALA A 15 -15.95 16.19 26.21
CA ALA A 15 -14.60 16.67 26.01
C ALA A 15 -13.76 16.16 27.22
N GLY A 16 -12.96 15.15 27.00
CA GLY A 16 -12.01 14.61 27.94
C GLY A 16 -11.08 13.62 27.25
N ASN A 17 -9.78 13.73 27.50
CA ASN A 17 -8.79 12.76 27.02
C ASN A 17 -9.18 11.36 27.51
N VAL A 18 -9.78 10.56 26.62
CA VAL A 18 -10.18 9.19 26.93
C VAL A 18 -8.97 8.30 26.69
N VAL A 19 -8.26 7.97 27.75
CA VAL A 19 -7.31 6.85 27.74
C VAL A 19 -8.15 5.57 27.73
N PHE A 20 -8.32 4.96 26.57
CA PHE A 20 -9.01 3.69 26.46
C PHE A 20 -8.18 2.59 27.14
N SER A 21 -8.71 2.01 28.21
CA SER A 21 -8.09 0.85 28.83
C SER A 21 -8.33 -0.40 27.97
N GLN A 22 -7.39 -1.36 27.99
CA GLN A 22 -7.51 -2.64 27.26
C GLN A 22 -8.80 -3.42 27.57
N SER A 23 -9.49 -3.09 28.66
CA SER A 23 -10.77 -3.71 29.07
C SER A 23 -11.97 -3.34 28.17
N GLN A 24 -11.83 -2.40 27.24
CA GLN A 24 -12.89 -1.98 26.33
C GLN A 24 -12.91 -2.74 24.99
N TYR A 25 -11.88 -3.54 24.71
CA TYR A 25 -11.84 -4.33 23.49
C TYR A 25 -12.64 -5.64 23.64
N PRO A 26 -13.47 -6.01 22.63
CA PRO A 26 -14.07 -7.35 22.60
C PRO A 26 -12.99 -8.45 22.66
N SER A 27 -13.31 -9.56 23.33
CA SER A 27 -12.34 -10.65 23.54
C SER A 27 -11.79 -11.27 22.25
N ASN A 28 -12.61 -11.31 21.19
CA ASN A 28 -12.19 -11.76 19.86
C ASN A 28 -11.17 -10.80 19.21
N LEU A 29 -11.36 -9.50 19.37
CA LEU A 29 -10.43 -8.48 18.85
C LEU A 29 -9.09 -8.52 19.59
N LEU A 30 -9.09 -8.72 20.90
CA LEU A 30 -7.86 -8.92 21.68
C LEU A 30 -7.10 -10.18 21.25
N ALA A 31 -7.81 -11.26 20.96
CA ALA A 31 -7.20 -12.49 20.46
C ALA A 31 -6.59 -12.30 19.06
N GLN A 32 -7.29 -11.61 18.16
CA GLN A 32 -6.77 -11.25 16.83
C GLN A 32 -5.52 -10.39 16.95
N LYS A 33 -5.57 -9.31 17.75
CA LYS A 33 -4.43 -8.43 18.02
C LYS A 33 -3.22 -9.21 18.53
N GLY A 34 -3.42 -10.15 19.47
CA GLY A 34 -2.35 -11.00 19.97
C GLY A 34 -1.72 -11.90 18.90
N ASN A 35 -2.54 -12.49 18.03
CA ASN A 35 -2.09 -13.34 16.93
C ASN A 35 -1.29 -12.54 15.88
N PHE A 36 -1.78 -11.35 15.47
CA PHE A 36 -1.09 -10.48 14.54
C PHE A 36 0.25 -10.00 15.09
N SER A 37 0.27 -9.50 16.33
CA SER A 37 1.52 -9.05 16.97
C SER A 37 2.55 -10.19 17.10
N ALA A 38 2.11 -11.41 17.42
CA ALA A 38 2.99 -12.58 17.48
C ALA A 38 3.48 -13.00 16.07
N GLY A 39 2.67 -12.83 15.04
CA GLY A 39 3.05 -13.03 13.64
C GLY A 39 4.13 -12.05 13.20
N ALA A 40 3.90 -10.76 13.41
CA ALA A 40 4.85 -9.69 13.13
C ALA A 40 6.18 -9.91 13.85
N ALA A 41 6.16 -10.16 15.16
CA ALA A 41 7.38 -10.41 15.94
C ALA A 41 8.20 -11.60 15.41
N ARG A 42 7.54 -12.68 14.94
CA ARG A 42 8.25 -13.82 14.33
C ARG A 42 8.89 -13.46 12.99
N ALA A 43 8.19 -12.70 12.14
CA ALA A 43 8.69 -12.28 10.85
C ALA A 43 9.87 -11.30 10.99
N LEU A 44 9.74 -10.30 11.85
CA LEU A 44 10.79 -9.33 12.17
C LEU A 44 12.03 -9.97 12.79
N GLY A 45 11.86 -11.09 13.53
CA GLY A 45 12.94 -11.87 14.09
C GLY A 45 13.78 -12.64 13.04
N GLN A 46 13.30 -12.76 11.79
CA GLN A 46 14.05 -13.37 10.70
C GLN A 46 14.89 -12.31 9.97
N PRO A 47 16.13 -12.64 9.56
CA PRO A 47 16.89 -11.76 8.69
C PRO A 47 16.10 -11.43 7.42
N PHE A 48 16.11 -10.16 7.01
CA PHE A 48 15.46 -9.76 5.76
C PHE A 48 16.20 -10.33 4.55
N GLN A 49 15.48 -11.00 3.67
CA GLN A 49 15.97 -11.56 2.41
C GLN A 49 15.25 -10.94 1.20
N GLY A 50 14.06 -10.41 1.43
CA GLY A 50 13.21 -9.84 0.38
C GLY A 50 12.37 -10.89 -0.35
N VAL A 51 11.58 -10.41 -1.30
CA VAL A 51 10.87 -11.25 -2.27
C VAL A 51 11.78 -11.45 -3.47
N ALA A 52 12.12 -12.70 -3.75
CA ALA A 52 12.99 -13.09 -4.85
C ALA A 52 12.24 -13.98 -5.84
N THR A 53 12.70 -14.01 -7.07
CA THR A 53 12.22 -14.96 -8.09
C THR A 53 12.96 -16.30 -7.94
N SER A 54 12.47 -17.35 -8.59
CA SER A 54 13.15 -18.64 -8.68
C SER A 54 14.52 -18.59 -9.36
N ASP A 55 14.82 -17.54 -10.12
CA ASP A 55 16.16 -17.27 -10.69
C ASP A 55 17.18 -16.87 -9.62
N GLY A 56 16.72 -16.57 -8.40
CA GLY A 56 17.52 -16.10 -7.29
C GLY A 56 17.96 -14.64 -7.42
N ILE A 57 19.04 -14.30 -6.70
CA ILE A 57 19.56 -12.92 -6.70
C ILE A 57 20.37 -12.68 -7.97
N ILE A 58 19.97 -11.70 -8.78
CA ILE A 58 20.67 -11.27 -10.00
C ILE A 58 21.59 -10.10 -9.64
N PRO A 59 22.92 -10.26 -9.67
CA PRO A 59 23.84 -9.19 -9.33
C PRO A 59 23.72 -7.99 -10.27
N GLY A 60 23.72 -6.77 -9.71
CA GLY A 60 23.69 -5.52 -10.49
C GLY A 60 22.34 -5.17 -11.08
N LEU A 61 21.27 -5.89 -10.72
CA LEU A 61 19.90 -5.61 -11.20
C LEU A 61 19.40 -4.23 -10.75
N PHE A 62 19.76 -3.80 -9.53
CA PHE A 62 19.42 -2.50 -8.97
C PHE A 62 20.69 -1.70 -8.65
N PRO A 63 21.35 -1.09 -9.65
CA PRO A 63 22.56 -0.32 -9.41
C PRO A 63 22.23 0.98 -8.68
N ILE A 64 23.06 1.36 -7.72
CA ILE A 64 23.04 2.72 -7.16
C ILE A 64 23.68 3.64 -8.20
N LYS A 65 22.86 4.49 -8.81
CA LYS A 65 23.26 5.42 -9.88
C LYS A 65 22.44 6.71 -9.78
N SER A 66 22.98 7.82 -10.27
CA SER A 66 22.18 9.04 -10.41
C SER A 66 21.09 8.85 -11.46
N THR A 67 19.88 9.27 -11.13
CA THR A 67 18.71 9.31 -12.03
C THR A 67 18.59 10.66 -12.74
N GLY A 68 19.23 11.69 -12.21
CA GLY A 68 19.09 13.08 -12.64
C GLY A 68 17.78 13.75 -12.18
N VAL A 69 16.94 13.05 -11.40
CA VAL A 69 15.67 13.56 -10.87
C VAL A 69 15.85 14.03 -9.43
N SER A 70 15.61 15.33 -9.19
CA SER A 70 15.85 15.93 -7.88
C SER A 70 14.89 15.41 -6.81
N THR A 71 15.43 14.97 -5.68
CA THR A 71 14.71 14.64 -4.44
C THR A 71 14.62 15.81 -3.45
N ALA A 72 15.15 16.99 -3.80
CA ALA A 72 15.12 18.17 -2.94
C ALA A 72 13.71 18.55 -2.47
N PRO A 73 12.65 18.55 -3.33
CA PRO A 73 11.30 18.89 -2.88
C PRO A 73 10.78 17.95 -1.78
N ILE A 74 11.07 16.64 -1.89
CA ILE A 74 10.64 15.63 -0.91
C ILE A 74 11.40 15.82 0.40
N ARG A 75 12.74 16.03 0.32
CA ARG A 75 13.58 16.29 1.48
C ARG A 75 13.14 17.54 2.24
N GLU A 76 12.92 18.65 1.53
CA GLU A 76 12.48 19.90 2.15
C GLU A 76 11.10 19.80 2.80
N ALA A 77 10.19 19.02 2.22
CA ALA A 77 8.89 18.75 2.83
C ALA A 77 9.04 17.88 4.09
N ALA A 78 9.92 16.87 4.06
CA ALA A 78 10.22 16.05 5.24
C ALA A 78 10.86 16.87 6.37
N ASP A 79 11.80 17.77 6.05
CA ASP A 79 12.39 18.69 7.03
C ASP A 79 11.34 19.60 7.67
N ARG A 80 10.39 20.13 6.86
CA ARG A 80 9.28 20.93 7.38
C ARG A 80 8.36 20.12 8.29
N PHE A 81 7.99 18.91 7.90
CA PHE A 81 7.17 18.03 8.74
C PHE A 81 7.85 17.77 10.09
N LEU A 82 9.10 17.36 10.10
CA LEU A 82 9.86 17.12 11.35
C LEU A 82 9.96 18.37 12.21
N ALA A 83 10.08 19.56 11.61
CA ALA A 83 10.17 20.83 12.34
C ALA A 83 8.85 21.23 13.05
N THR A 84 7.70 20.66 12.67
CA THR A 84 6.41 20.89 13.35
C THR A 84 6.23 20.01 14.58
N LEU A 85 7.04 18.95 14.70
CA LEU A 85 6.87 17.95 15.77
C LEU A 85 7.51 18.41 17.07
N SER A 86 6.84 18.14 18.19
CA SER A 86 7.42 18.32 19.51
C SER A 86 8.53 17.29 19.76
N THR A 87 9.38 17.54 20.78
CA THR A 87 10.41 16.55 21.17
C THR A 87 9.80 15.19 21.52
N ALA A 88 8.61 15.19 22.13
CA ALA A 88 7.89 13.96 22.46
C ALA A 88 7.42 13.21 21.20
N ASP A 89 6.87 13.93 20.21
CA ASP A 89 6.43 13.34 18.94
C ASP A 89 7.63 12.85 18.12
N LEU A 90 8.72 13.62 18.05
CA LEU A 90 9.96 13.20 17.39
C LEU A 90 10.47 11.86 17.92
N SER A 91 10.39 11.64 19.25
CA SER A 91 10.85 10.37 19.85
C SER A 91 9.98 9.16 19.45
N ARG A 92 8.76 9.40 18.99
CA ARG A 92 7.82 8.37 18.52
C ARG A 92 7.91 8.15 17.01
N VAL A 93 8.25 9.19 16.27
CA VAL A 93 8.22 9.23 14.80
C VAL A 93 9.57 8.85 14.18
N HIS A 94 10.68 9.21 14.81
CA HIS A 94 12.01 9.11 14.20
C HIS A 94 12.74 7.86 14.64
N PHE A 95 13.13 7.05 13.64
CA PHE A 95 13.85 5.77 13.81
C PHE A 95 15.20 5.82 13.08
N ALA A 96 16.09 4.90 13.44
CA ALA A 96 17.32 4.69 12.69
C ALA A 96 16.99 4.15 11.28
N ILE A 97 17.86 4.44 10.29
CA ILE A 97 17.65 3.99 8.91
C ILE A 97 17.53 2.46 8.77
N ASN A 98 18.18 1.72 9.64
CA ASN A 98 18.15 0.25 9.67
C ASN A 98 17.20 -0.32 10.73
N ASP A 99 16.28 0.50 11.25
CA ASP A 99 15.26 0.02 12.19
C ASP A 99 14.33 -0.97 11.49
N PRO A 100 13.92 -2.07 12.16
CA PRO A 100 12.96 -3.02 11.59
C PRO A 100 11.58 -2.43 11.31
N GLU A 101 11.29 -1.20 11.71
CA GLU A 101 10.04 -0.48 11.41
C GLU A 101 9.69 -0.49 9.91
N TRP A 102 10.67 -0.47 9.02
CA TRP A 102 10.44 -0.63 7.58
C TRP A 102 9.62 -1.89 7.21
N ARG A 103 9.68 -2.90 8.04
CA ARG A 103 9.02 -4.20 7.85
C ARG A 103 7.80 -4.39 8.74
N ASP A 104 7.62 -3.50 9.74
CA ASP A 104 6.54 -3.58 10.73
C ASP A 104 5.34 -2.75 10.29
N TRP A 105 4.72 -3.17 9.21
CA TRP A 105 3.52 -2.57 8.64
C TRP A 105 2.41 -3.61 8.44
N SER A 106 1.15 -3.15 8.34
CA SER A 106 0.04 -4.04 8.01
C SER A 106 -1.14 -3.28 7.39
N ASN A 107 -1.83 -3.93 6.45
CA ASN A 107 -3.04 -3.40 5.84
C ASN A 107 -4.31 -3.59 6.69
N VAL A 108 -4.24 -4.22 7.87
CA VAL A 108 -5.40 -4.38 8.78
C VAL A 108 -5.57 -3.15 9.69
N ASP A 109 -6.76 -3.00 10.27
CA ASP A 109 -7.10 -1.84 11.11
C ASP A 109 -6.29 -1.77 12.41
N VAL A 110 -6.24 -0.57 13.01
CA VAL A 110 -5.45 -0.29 14.23
C VAL A 110 -5.95 -1.04 15.46
N GLY A 111 -7.19 -1.51 15.48
CA GLY A 111 -7.71 -2.36 16.55
C GLY A 111 -7.05 -3.73 16.59
N ILE A 112 -6.59 -4.22 15.43
CA ILE A 112 -5.92 -5.52 15.29
C ILE A 112 -4.40 -5.36 15.29
N PHE A 113 -3.86 -4.41 14.52
CA PHE A 113 -2.42 -4.16 14.40
C PHE A 113 -2.06 -2.80 15.01
N PRO A 114 -1.31 -2.76 16.12
CA PRO A 114 -0.86 -1.51 16.73
C PRO A 114 0.27 -0.91 15.86
N ARG A 115 0.16 0.39 15.63
CA ARG A 115 1.13 1.15 14.81
C ARG A 115 1.99 2.05 15.67
N ARG A 116 3.20 2.29 15.22
CA ARG A 116 4.12 3.27 15.82
C ARG A 116 4.00 4.61 15.08
N GLY A 117 4.71 5.63 15.54
CA GLY A 117 4.67 6.94 14.93
C GLY A 117 3.60 7.87 15.51
N ILE A 118 3.11 8.79 14.71
CA ILE A 118 2.03 9.73 15.01
C ILE A 118 0.94 9.63 13.95
N SER A 119 -0.31 9.48 14.36
CA SER A 119 -1.44 9.46 13.45
C SER A 119 -1.90 10.87 13.09
N LEU A 120 -2.58 11.00 11.93
CA LEU A 120 -3.25 12.26 11.57
C LEU A 120 -4.26 12.69 12.65
N GLU A 121 -4.93 11.75 13.34
CA GLU A 121 -5.86 12.03 14.43
C GLU A 121 -5.18 12.72 15.63
N GLU A 122 -3.91 12.40 15.91
CA GLU A 122 -3.12 12.98 17.00
C GLU A 122 -2.49 14.33 16.63
N MET A 123 -2.38 14.64 15.34
CA MET A 123 -1.72 15.85 14.83
C MET A 123 -2.60 17.10 14.99
N ASN A 124 -1.95 18.25 15.30
CA ASN A 124 -2.57 19.54 15.13
C ASN A 124 -2.57 19.96 13.63
N GLU A 125 -3.31 21.02 13.29
CA GLU A 125 -3.47 21.46 11.89
C GLU A 125 -2.14 21.72 11.17
N ALA A 126 -1.18 22.39 11.83
CA ALA A 126 0.13 22.66 11.22
C ALA A 126 0.94 21.37 10.95
N GLN A 127 0.81 20.37 11.79
CA GLN A 127 1.40 19.05 11.60
C GLN A 127 0.70 18.28 10.46
N LYS A 128 -0.65 18.32 10.40
CA LYS A 128 -1.41 17.73 9.29
C LYS A 128 -1.04 18.38 7.96
N ASP A 129 -1.02 19.71 7.90
CA ASP A 129 -0.67 20.43 6.68
C ASP A 129 0.72 20.02 6.17
N SER A 130 1.72 19.97 7.07
CA SER A 130 3.07 19.55 6.69
C SER A 130 3.19 18.08 6.30
N ALA A 131 2.39 17.17 6.91
CA ALA A 131 2.30 15.78 6.52
C ALA A 131 1.70 15.63 5.11
N TRP A 132 0.65 16.38 4.81
CA TRP A 132 0.07 16.43 3.45
C TRP A 132 1.02 17.04 2.41
N GLU A 133 1.80 18.06 2.78
CA GLU A 133 2.87 18.60 1.90
C GLU A 133 3.93 17.54 1.59
N LEU A 134 4.31 16.71 2.57
CA LEU A 134 5.25 15.61 2.36
C LEU A 134 4.69 14.58 1.36
N LEU A 135 3.44 14.17 1.53
CA LEU A 135 2.78 13.25 0.59
C LEU A 135 2.66 13.87 -0.81
N ALA A 136 2.28 15.16 -0.91
CA ALA A 136 2.19 15.86 -2.19
C ALA A 136 3.55 16.05 -2.88
N ALA A 137 4.65 16.08 -2.13
CA ALA A 137 6.00 16.13 -2.68
C ALA A 137 6.46 14.74 -3.20
N ALA A 138 5.98 13.66 -2.59
CA ALA A 138 6.38 12.29 -2.88
C ALA A 138 5.51 11.63 -3.98
N LEU A 139 4.22 11.93 -3.99
CA LEU A 139 3.22 11.31 -4.85
C LEU A 139 2.87 12.17 -6.06
N SER A 140 2.33 11.54 -7.08
CA SER A 140 1.64 12.24 -8.18
C SER A 140 0.30 12.79 -7.69
N ALA A 141 -0.34 13.66 -8.50
CA ALA A 141 -1.67 14.15 -8.17
C ALA A 141 -2.69 12.99 -8.05
N GLU A 142 -2.61 12.02 -8.94
CA GLU A 142 -3.44 10.82 -8.93
C GLU A 142 -3.16 9.94 -7.71
N GLY A 143 -1.89 9.68 -7.37
CA GLY A 143 -1.50 8.92 -6.18
C GLY A 143 -1.93 9.60 -4.88
N LEU A 144 -1.86 10.92 -4.81
CA LEU A 144 -2.35 11.69 -3.66
C LEU A 144 -3.88 11.62 -3.55
N GLU A 145 -4.60 11.76 -4.65
CA GLU A 145 -6.06 11.64 -4.69
C GLU A 145 -6.50 10.22 -4.28
N GLN A 146 -5.86 9.18 -4.81
CA GLN A 146 -6.13 7.79 -4.42
C GLN A 146 -5.88 7.56 -2.92
N THR A 147 -4.77 8.08 -2.38
CA THR A 147 -4.49 8.06 -0.94
C THR A 147 -5.65 8.66 -0.14
N GLN A 148 -6.12 9.84 -0.52
CA GLN A 148 -7.27 10.51 0.13
C GLN A 148 -8.57 9.72 -0.04
N ASN A 149 -8.81 9.14 -1.21
CA ASN A 149 -10.02 8.37 -1.48
C ASN A 149 -10.05 7.06 -0.67
N ILE A 150 -8.92 6.40 -0.46
CA ILE A 150 -8.83 5.26 0.45
C ILE A 150 -9.17 5.67 1.89
N MET A 151 -8.64 6.80 2.35
CA MET A 151 -8.98 7.31 3.69
C MET A 151 -10.48 7.64 3.81
N LYS A 152 -11.14 8.09 2.75
CA LYS A 152 -12.59 8.31 2.72
C LYS A 152 -13.38 6.99 2.80
N THR A 153 -12.87 5.87 2.25
CA THR A 153 -13.54 4.57 2.39
C THR A 153 -13.56 4.09 3.83
N GLU A 154 -12.59 4.48 4.67
CA GLU A 154 -12.60 4.21 6.11
C GLU A 154 -13.79 4.87 6.83
N GLN A 155 -14.22 6.06 6.38
CA GLN A 155 -15.44 6.67 6.90
C GLN A 155 -16.68 5.85 6.53
N THR A 156 -16.75 5.38 5.27
CA THR A 156 -17.85 4.50 4.83
C THR A 156 -17.87 3.21 5.65
N LEU A 157 -16.72 2.60 5.89
CA LEU A 157 -16.59 1.41 6.71
C LEU A 157 -16.99 1.66 8.17
N PHE A 158 -16.62 2.82 8.71
CA PHE A 158 -17.07 3.27 10.02
C PHE A 158 -18.61 3.41 10.10
N GLU A 159 -19.22 4.01 9.09
CA GLU A 159 -20.69 4.18 9.03
C GLU A 159 -21.42 2.84 8.95
N ILE A 160 -20.84 1.85 8.26
CA ILE A 160 -21.39 0.48 8.17
C ILE A 160 -21.25 -0.27 9.50
N ASN A 161 -20.09 -0.20 10.15
CA ASN A 161 -19.75 -1.06 11.29
C ASN A 161 -19.89 -0.37 12.65
N GLY A 162 -19.79 0.96 12.73
CA GLY A 162 -19.93 1.73 13.95
C GLY A 162 -18.81 1.54 14.99
N GLU A 163 -17.59 1.17 14.57
CA GLU A 163 -16.46 0.86 15.45
C GLU A 163 -15.37 1.96 15.43
N PRO A 164 -15.50 3.06 16.23
CA PRO A 164 -14.59 4.21 16.16
C PRO A 164 -13.16 3.91 16.63
N ILE A 165 -12.93 2.82 17.34
CA ILE A 165 -11.58 2.38 17.72
C ILE A 165 -10.82 1.86 16.51
N ARG A 166 -11.51 1.20 15.59
CA ARG A 166 -10.93 0.52 14.44
C ARG A 166 -10.84 1.43 13.24
N TYR A 167 -11.90 2.16 12.92
CA TYR A 167 -12.09 2.87 11.64
C TYR A 167 -12.11 4.38 11.81
N GLY A 168 -11.67 5.10 10.80
CA GLY A 168 -11.67 6.56 10.74
C GLY A 168 -10.65 7.12 9.76
N THR A 169 -11.01 8.23 9.11
CA THR A 169 -10.23 8.89 8.05
C THR A 169 -8.84 9.35 8.46
N GLU A 170 -8.53 9.45 9.74
CA GLU A 170 -7.28 9.99 10.26
C GLU A 170 -6.43 8.97 11.03
N LYS A 171 -6.78 7.68 10.98
CA LYS A 171 -6.03 6.59 11.65
C LYS A 171 -4.89 6.07 10.77
N TYR A 172 -4.09 6.99 10.25
CA TYR A 172 -2.93 6.76 9.39
C TYR A 172 -1.69 7.35 10.05
N TYR A 173 -0.67 6.53 10.22
CA TYR A 173 0.49 6.79 11.07
C TYR A 173 1.72 7.08 10.24
N PHE A 174 2.44 8.15 10.63
CA PHE A 174 3.70 8.53 10.02
C PHE A 174 4.88 8.10 10.89
N THR A 175 5.87 7.48 10.26
CA THR A 175 7.21 7.24 10.81
C THR A 175 8.27 7.71 9.83
N MET A 176 9.43 8.10 10.35
CA MET A 176 10.58 8.57 9.57
C MET A 176 11.80 7.73 9.93
N MET A 177 12.50 7.20 8.95
CA MET A 177 13.71 6.42 9.12
C MET A 177 14.91 7.15 8.54
N GLY A 178 15.95 7.33 9.35
CA GLY A 178 17.09 8.17 8.99
C GLY A 178 16.76 9.66 9.09
N ILE A 179 17.67 10.50 8.62
CA ILE A 179 17.55 11.97 8.60
C ILE A 179 17.47 12.42 7.16
N PRO A 180 16.48 13.27 6.77
CA PRO A 180 16.40 13.81 5.41
C PRO A 180 17.74 14.38 4.94
N SER A 181 18.24 13.86 3.83
CA SER A 181 19.59 14.15 3.34
C SER A 181 19.63 14.14 1.81
N SER A 182 20.63 14.84 1.25
CA SER A 182 20.91 14.85 -0.19
C SER A 182 21.75 13.64 -0.65
N ASP A 183 22.41 12.95 0.28
CA ASP A 183 23.42 11.94 -0.04
C ASP A 183 23.36 10.68 0.84
N SER A 184 22.73 10.78 2.01
CA SER A 184 22.57 9.65 2.93
C SER A 184 21.18 9.05 2.82
N PRO A 185 21.01 7.73 3.08
CA PRO A 185 19.71 7.08 2.98
C PRO A 185 18.75 7.56 4.08
N TRP A 186 17.50 7.79 3.70
CA TRP A 186 16.41 8.13 4.61
C TRP A 186 15.07 7.77 3.95
N GLY A 187 13.99 7.94 4.67
CA GLY A 187 12.66 7.83 4.11
C GLY A 187 11.56 7.91 5.16
N PHE A 188 10.36 7.58 4.75
CA PHE A 188 9.19 7.60 5.61
C PHE A 188 8.24 6.44 5.29
N GLN A 189 7.40 6.14 6.26
CA GLN A 189 6.28 5.21 6.08
C GLN A 189 4.99 5.92 6.47
N LEU A 190 3.96 5.75 5.65
CA LEU A 190 2.56 5.97 6.02
C LEU A 190 1.92 4.60 6.16
N ASP A 191 1.38 4.28 7.33
CA ASP A 191 0.78 2.98 7.61
C ASP A 191 -0.62 3.15 8.22
N GLY A 192 -1.60 2.58 7.57
CA GLY A 192 -2.99 2.58 8.01
C GLY A 192 -3.78 1.42 7.43
N HIS A 193 -5.06 1.34 7.79
CA HIS A 193 -5.96 0.35 7.24
C HIS A 193 -6.10 0.55 5.73
N HIS A 194 -5.86 -0.51 4.96
CA HIS A 194 -5.92 -0.55 3.49
C HIS A 194 -4.98 0.43 2.75
N LEU A 195 -4.08 1.13 3.46
CA LEU A 195 -3.12 2.05 2.84
C LEU A 195 -1.77 1.98 3.55
N VAL A 196 -0.75 1.52 2.81
CA VAL A 196 0.63 1.51 3.28
C VAL A 196 1.53 2.07 2.19
N ILE A 197 2.36 3.03 2.54
CA ILE A 197 3.38 3.61 1.66
C ILE A 197 4.72 3.56 2.38
N ASN A 198 5.66 2.76 1.87
CA ASN A 198 7.06 2.81 2.25
C ASN A 198 7.82 3.62 1.20
N TYR A 199 8.39 4.73 1.59
CA TYR A 199 9.08 5.64 0.68
C TYR A 199 10.53 5.81 1.11
N PHE A 200 11.45 5.33 0.30
CA PHE A 200 12.89 5.35 0.55
C PHE A 200 13.60 6.28 -0.44
N VAL A 201 14.58 7.05 0.06
CA VAL A 201 15.36 8.02 -0.71
C VAL A 201 16.84 7.77 -0.49
N LEU A 202 17.61 7.74 -1.58
CA LEU A 202 19.08 7.72 -1.55
C LEU A 202 19.61 8.61 -2.69
N GLY A 203 20.16 9.76 -2.34
CA GLY A 203 20.57 10.73 -3.33
C GLY A 203 19.38 11.21 -4.17
N ASP A 204 19.42 10.97 -5.46
CA ASP A 204 18.34 11.27 -6.40
C ASP A 204 17.51 10.02 -6.82
N GLN A 205 17.75 8.87 -6.18
CA GLN A 205 16.95 7.66 -6.35
C GLN A 205 15.85 7.57 -5.29
N VAL A 206 14.67 7.12 -5.70
CA VAL A 206 13.55 6.81 -4.81
C VAL A 206 13.03 5.41 -5.07
N VAL A 207 12.55 4.77 -4.00
CA VAL A 207 11.86 3.48 -4.06
C VAL A 207 10.60 3.59 -3.20
N MET A 208 9.44 3.25 -3.78
CA MET A 208 8.16 3.20 -3.06
C MET A 208 7.64 1.77 -3.04
N THR A 209 8.28 0.93 -2.23
CA THR A 209 7.91 -0.48 -2.08
C THR A 209 8.39 -1.01 -0.71
N PRO A 210 7.64 -1.95 -0.09
CA PRO A 210 6.30 -2.36 -0.48
C PRO A 210 5.29 -1.22 -0.32
N ALA A 211 4.29 -1.18 -1.19
CA ALA A 211 3.15 -0.29 -1.06
C ALA A 211 1.86 -1.12 -1.14
N PHE A 212 0.85 -0.75 -0.38
CA PHE A 212 -0.45 -1.39 -0.38
C PHE A 212 -1.54 -0.33 -0.53
N TRP A 213 -2.41 -0.51 -1.50
CA TRP A 213 -3.63 0.27 -1.69
C TRP A 213 -4.82 -0.67 -1.80
N GLY A 214 -5.83 -0.44 -0.98
CA GLY A 214 -7.03 -1.25 -0.94
C GLY A 214 -8.21 -0.51 -0.34
N GLY A 215 -9.32 -1.18 -0.20
CA GLY A 215 -10.50 -0.63 0.47
C GLY A 215 -11.60 -1.66 0.63
N GLU A 216 -12.42 -1.40 1.61
CA GLU A 216 -13.62 -2.15 1.94
C GLU A 216 -14.68 -1.16 2.46
N PRO A 217 -15.66 -0.81 1.60
CA PRO A 217 -15.84 -1.19 0.20
C PRO A 217 -14.89 -0.44 -0.76
N VAL A 218 -14.77 -0.91 -2.01
CA VAL A 218 -14.05 -0.17 -3.08
C VAL A 218 -14.90 0.91 -3.74
N TYR A 219 -16.21 0.90 -3.46
CA TYR A 219 -17.20 1.89 -3.90
C TYR A 219 -18.15 2.21 -2.74
N ALA A 220 -18.29 3.50 -2.40
CA ALA A 220 -19.23 3.96 -1.40
C ALA A 220 -20.59 4.23 -2.07
N ASP A 221 -21.56 3.35 -1.85
CA ASP A 221 -22.93 3.45 -2.40
C ASP A 221 -23.84 4.34 -1.57
N SER A 222 -23.39 4.81 -0.42
CA SER A 222 -24.13 5.65 0.51
C SER A 222 -23.20 6.33 1.53
N GLY A 223 -23.75 7.21 2.36
CA GLY A 223 -23.03 7.85 3.46
C GLY A 223 -22.36 9.18 3.10
N MET A 224 -21.46 9.66 3.96
CA MET A 224 -20.79 10.96 3.81
C MET A 224 -20.03 11.08 2.49
N TYR A 225 -19.43 10.02 2.03
CA TYR A 225 -18.63 9.98 0.80
C TYR A 225 -19.26 9.12 -0.30
N GLU A 226 -20.61 9.15 -0.41
CA GLU A 226 -21.33 8.49 -1.51
C GLU A 226 -20.73 8.84 -2.87
N GLY A 227 -20.48 7.84 -3.70
CA GLY A 227 -19.81 7.97 -5.00
C GLY A 227 -18.29 7.90 -4.95
N ASN A 228 -17.66 7.91 -3.76
CA ASN A 228 -16.22 7.67 -3.66
C ASN A 228 -15.87 6.25 -4.13
N HIS A 229 -14.86 6.15 -4.97
CA HIS A 229 -14.39 4.87 -5.51
C HIS A 229 -12.86 4.86 -5.60
N ILE A 230 -12.28 3.67 -5.57
CA ILE A 230 -10.83 3.46 -5.60
C ILE A 230 -10.47 2.28 -6.51
N LEU A 231 -9.25 2.28 -7.03
CA LEU A 231 -8.62 1.16 -7.76
C LEU A 231 -9.34 0.75 -9.05
N GLN A 232 -10.17 1.62 -9.63
CA GLN A 232 -10.90 1.31 -10.87
C GLN A 232 -9.95 1.25 -12.07
N ASN A 233 -8.93 2.12 -12.12
CA ASN A 233 -7.95 2.15 -13.21
C ASN A 233 -7.14 0.84 -13.23
N GLU A 234 -6.72 0.35 -12.07
CA GLU A 234 -5.98 -0.90 -11.89
C GLU A 234 -6.82 -2.11 -12.29
N GLN A 235 -8.10 -2.11 -11.86
CA GLN A 235 -9.09 -3.13 -12.21
C GLN A 235 -9.29 -3.19 -13.73
N ASP A 236 -9.65 -2.06 -14.32
CA ASP A 236 -10.01 -1.97 -15.73
C ASP A 236 -8.83 -2.26 -16.65
N ALA A 237 -7.63 -1.75 -16.31
CA ALA A 237 -6.42 -2.02 -17.09
C ALA A 237 -6.05 -3.51 -17.06
N GLY A 238 -6.13 -4.16 -15.89
CA GLY A 238 -5.88 -5.60 -15.76
C GLY A 238 -6.88 -6.45 -16.56
N LEU A 239 -8.17 -6.13 -16.46
CA LEU A 239 -9.22 -6.80 -17.21
C LEU A 239 -9.07 -6.58 -18.74
N GLN A 240 -8.77 -5.36 -19.17
CA GLN A 240 -8.52 -5.04 -20.57
C GLN A 240 -7.34 -5.83 -21.14
N LEU A 241 -6.24 -5.96 -20.39
CA LEU A 241 -5.10 -6.79 -20.79
C LEU A 241 -5.56 -8.23 -20.99
N MET A 242 -6.22 -8.84 -20.00
CA MET A 242 -6.70 -10.22 -20.08
C MET A 242 -7.67 -10.44 -21.23
N GLN A 243 -8.60 -9.50 -21.47
CA GLN A 243 -9.55 -9.57 -22.58
C GLN A 243 -8.88 -9.45 -23.95
N SER A 244 -7.76 -8.73 -24.07
CA SER A 244 -6.98 -8.57 -25.32
C SER A 244 -6.21 -9.81 -25.75
N LEU A 245 -6.08 -10.81 -24.87
CA LEU A 245 -5.37 -12.06 -25.15
C LEU A 245 -6.21 -12.97 -26.05
N ASP A 246 -5.55 -13.70 -26.96
CA ASP A 246 -6.21 -14.77 -27.70
C ASP A 246 -6.49 -15.99 -26.83
N ALA A 247 -7.19 -16.98 -27.37
CA ALA A 247 -7.60 -18.16 -26.60
C ALA A 247 -6.43 -19.01 -26.07
N ALA A 248 -5.29 -19.03 -26.77
CA ALA A 248 -4.10 -19.77 -26.33
C ALA A 248 -3.38 -18.98 -25.23
N GLN A 249 -3.24 -17.67 -25.42
CA GLN A 249 -2.66 -16.76 -24.43
C GLN A 249 -3.48 -16.70 -23.15
N LYS A 250 -4.83 -16.65 -23.24
CA LYS A 250 -5.72 -16.70 -22.06
C LYS A 250 -5.51 -17.99 -21.25
N ARG A 251 -5.39 -19.13 -21.91
CA ARG A 251 -5.09 -20.39 -21.22
C ARG A 251 -3.72 -20.38 -20.54
N ALA A 252 -2.71 -19.77 -21.16
CA ALA A 252 -1.38 -19.63 -20.58
C ALA A 252 -1.37 -18.67 -19.38
N ALA A 253 -2.12 -17.57 -19.44
CA ALA A 253 -2.25 -16.60 -18.36
C ALA A 253 -3.05 -17.12 -17.16
N THR A 254 -4.07 -17.98 -17.40
CA THR A 254 -4.98 -18.45 -16.33
C THR A 254 -4.33 -19.55 -15.50
N VAL A 255 -4.06 -19.24 -14.23
CA VAL A 255 -3.53 -20.19 -13.24
C VAL A 255 -4.68 -20.99 -12.60
N ASP A 256 -5.80 -20.33 -12.31
CA ASP A 256 -7.00 -20.95 -11.78
C ASP A 256 -8.24 -20.27 -12.39
N PRO A 257 -9.18 -21.01 -12.99
CA PRO A 257 -10.39 -20.42 -13.55
C PRO A 257 -11.40 -19.95 -12.48
N GLU A 258 -11.25 -20.38 -11.22
CA GLU A 258 -12.17 -20.06 -10.13
C GLU A 258 -11.51 -19.15 -9.08
N LYS A 259 -12.11 -17.99 -8.83
CA LYS A 259 -11.70 -17.05 -7.76
C LYS A 259 -12.48 -17.35 -6.48
N VAL A 260 -11.95 -18.25 -5.63
CA VAL A 260 -12.66 -18.74 -4.43
C VAL A 260 -11.99 -18.32 -3.10
N ARG A 261 -10.79 -17.74 -3.14
CA ARG A 261 -10.00 -17.40 -1.93
C ARG A 261 -9.13 -16.20 -2.14
N ASN A 262 -8.48 -15.72 -1.08
CA ASN A 262 -7.37 -14.78 -1.22
C ASN A 262 -6.19 -15.47 -1.94
N ASN A 263 -5.71 -14.85 -3.02
CA ASN A 263 -4.61 -15.37 -3.83
C ASN A 263 -3.31 -14.58 -3.63
N GLN A 264 -3.36 -13.50 -2.85
CA GLN A 264 -2.20 -12.67 -2.54
C GLN A 264 -1.11 -13.48 -1.85
N VAL A 265 0.14 -13.38 -2.34
CA VAL A 265 1.29 -14.11 -1.81
C VAL A 265 2.25 -13.20 -1.05
N ALA A 266 2.47 -11.96 -1.49
CA ALA A 266 3.23 -10.97 -0.76
C ALA A 266 2.30 -10.12 0.09
N ALA A 267 2.58 -10.00 1.39
CA ALA A 267 1.76 -9.26 2.34
C ALA A 267 2.59 -8.84 3.55
N ALA A 268 1.95 -8.15 4.48
CA ALA A 268 2.53 -7.89 5.80
C ALA A 268 3.05 -9.19 6.43
N ASN A 269 4.25 -9.14 6.97
CA ASN A 269 4.94 -10.30 7.57
C ASN A 269 5.28 -11.46 6.60
N GLN A 270 5.21 -11.21 5.29
CA GLN A 270 5.55 -12.17 4.22
C GLN A 270 6.55 -11.54 3.23
N ASP A 271 7.64 -11.00 3.76
CA ASP A 271 8.66 -10.26 3.04
C ASP A 271 9.93 -11.08 2.71
N ASN A 272 9.90 -12.38 3.02
CA ASN A 272 10.99 -13.33 2.72
C ASN A 272 10.42 -14.50 1.91
N LEU A 273 10.20 -14.26 0.62
CA LEU A 273 9.56 -15.22 -0.28
C LEU A 273 10.46 -15.52 -1.49
N ILE A 274 10.42 -16.77 -1.96
CA ILE A 274 10.88 -17.14 -3.29
C ILE A 274 9.65 -17.55 -4.08
N LEU A 275 9.38 -16.83 -5.17
CA LEU A 275 8.19 -17.03 -6.00
C LEU A 275 8.60 -17.51 -7.38
N ASP A 276 7.97 -18.59 -7.82
CA ASP A 276 8.04 -19.04 -9.19
C ASP A 276 7.24 -18.10 -10.12
N TYR A 277 7.68 -18.00 -11.36
CA TYR A 277 6.92 -17.32 -12.38
C TYR A 277 5.71 -18.14 -12.79
N GLU A 278 4.57 -17.50 -12.93
CA GLU A 278 3.32 -18.12 -13.35
C GLU A 278 2.63 -17.26 -14.41
N GLY A 279 1.86 -17.87 -15.29
CA GLY A 279 1.10 -17.21 -16.32
C GLY A 279 1.83 -17.07 -17.64
N ILE A 280 1.43 -16.08 -18.45
CA ILE A 280 2.01 -15.82 -19.77
C ILE A 280 3.21 -14.89 -19.67
N LYS A 281 4.30 -15.24 -20.38
CA LYS A 281 5.50 -14.41 -20.45
C LYS A 281 5.33 -13.25 -21.43
N GLY A 282 5.87 -12.08 -21.10
CA GLY A 282 5.84 -10.89 -21.96
C GLY A 282 6.40 -11.08 -23.35
N ALA A 283 7.43 -11.95 -23.50
CA ALA A 283 7.96 -12.33 -24.82
C ALA A 283 6.92 -12.99 -25.74
N GLU A 284 5.86 -13.58 -25.19
CA GLU A 284 4.77 -14.24 -25.94
C GLU A 284 3.62 -13.28 -26.31
N LEU A 285 3.70 -12.03 -25.85
CA LEU A 285 2.72 -11.00 -26.13
C LEU A 285 3.03 -10.24 -27.41
N THR A 286 2.00 -9.83 -28.13
CA THR A 286 2.13 -8.88 -29.25
C THR A 286 2.60 -7.51 -28.73
N SER A 287 3.09 -6.65 -29.64
CA SER A 287 3.52 -5.29 -29.28
C SER A 287 2.39 -4.50 -28.60
N GLN A 288 1.14 -4.64 -29.05
CA GLN A 288 0.00 -3.96 -28.44
C GLN A 288 -0.32 -4.51 -27.03
N GLN A 289 -0.23 -5.82 -26.84
CA GLN A 289 -0.44 -6.44 -25.54
C GLN A 289 0.68 -6.08 -24.54
N LYS A 290 1.93 -5.92 -24.99
CA LYS A 290 3.01 -5.38 -24.15
C LYS A 290 2.74 -3.93 -23.72
N LEU A 291 2.18 -3.11 -24.60
CA LEU A 291 1.74 -1.76 -24.22
C LEU A 291 0.61 -1.81 -23.19
N ASN A 292 -0.35 -2.73 -23.33
CA ASN A 292 -1.41 -2.93 -22.34
C ASN A 292 -0.83 -3.39 -20.99
N LEU A 293 0.15 -4.31 -20.98
CA LEU A 293 0.85 -4.74 -19.75
C LEU A 293 1.57 -3.57 -19.09
N LEU A 294 2.28 -2.74 -19.85
CA LEU A 294 2.91 -1.52 -19.33
C LEU A 294 1.89 -0.52 -18.78
N ASN A 295 0.69 -0.43 -19.37
CA ASN A 295 -0.38 0.42 -18.84
C ASN A 295 -0.91 -0.09 -17.48
N VAL A 296 -1.06 -1.42 -17.32
CA VAL A 296 -1.40 -1.99 -15.99
C VAL A 296 -0.32 -1.65 -14.97
N ILE A 297 0.95 -1.84 -15.31
CA ILE A 297 2.07 -1.51 -14.40
C ILE A 297 2.06 -0.02 -14.07
N ARG A 298 1.80 0.84 -15.04
CA ARG A 298 1.75 2.30 -14.86
C ARG A 298 0.64 2.74 -13.92
N SER A 299 -0.50 2.06 -13.84
CA SER A 299 -1.55 2.42 -12.88
C SER A 299 -1.09 2.28 -11.42
N PHE A 300 -0.13 1.41 -11.14
CA PHE A 300 0.49 1.29 -9.80
C PHE A 300 1.69 2.23 -9.63
N VAL A 301 2.64 2.18 -10.56
CA VAL A 301 3.89 2.97 -10.49
C VAL A 301 3.61 4.47 -10.60
N GLY A 302 2.56 4.85 -11.32
CA GLY A 302 2.13 6.23 -11.53
C GLY A 302 1.69 6.98 -10.26
N ALA A 303 1.50 6.29 -9.15
CA ALA A 303 1.31 6.92 -7.85
C ALA A 303 2.58 7.67 -7.36
N LEU A 304 3.78 7.28 -7.77
CA LEU A 304 5.00 8.07 -7.60
C LEU A 304 4.90 9.42 -8.34
N ARG A 305 5.55 10.45 -7.81
CA ARG A 305 5.70 11.72 -8.52
C ARG A 305 6.30 11.50 -9.90
N ASN A 306 5.71 12.11 -10.94
CA ASN A 306 5.95 11.80 -12.36
C ASN A 306 7.41 11.59 -12.77
N PRO A 307 8.39 12.46 -12.45
CA PRO A 307 9.76 12.20 -12.91
C PRO A 307 10.36 10.92 -12.35
N HIS A 308 10.05 10.55 -11.10
CA HIS A 308 10.51 9.31 -10.49
C HIS A 308 9.74 8.10 -11.02
N ALA A 309 8.44 8.25 -11.30
CA ALA A 309 7.63 7.22 -11.94
C ALA A 309 8.19 6.84 -13.33
N GLU A 310 8.61 7.82 -14.13
CA GLU A 310 9.21 7.55 -15.46
C GLU A 310 10.53 6.78 -15.35
N VAL A 311 11.40 7.11 -14.38
CA VAL A 311 12.63 6.33 -14.13
C VAL A 311 12.30 4.86 -13.82
N THR A 312 11.32 4.63 -12.94
CA THR A 312 10.88 3.27 -12.59
C THR A 312 10.26 2.55 -13.78
N MET A 313 9.43 3.22 -14.57
CA MET A 313 8.82 2.65 -15.77
C MET A 313 9.85 2.31 -16.85
N ASP A 314 10.89 3.12 -17.02
CA ASP A 314 11.99 2.85 -17.96
C ASP A 314 12.79 1.60 -17.52
N GLU A 315 13.05 1.44 -16.22
CA GLU A 315 13.71 0.25 -15.68
C GLU A 315 12.85 -1.01 -15.88
N ILE A 316 11.56 -0.95 -15.58
CA ILE A 316 10.63 -2.06 -15.79
C ILE A 316 10.50 -2.40 -17.28
N GLY A 317 10.43 -1.39 -18.14
CA GLY A 317 10.32 -1.57 -19.59
C GLY A 317 11.45 -2.38 -20.21
N GLN A 318 12.67 -2.32 -19.63
CA GLN A 318 13.82 -3.13 -20.06
C GLN A 318 13.63 -4.62 -19.77
N HIS A 319 12.73 -4.98 -18.86
CA HIS A 319 12.41 -6.35 -18.47
C HIS A 319 11.03 -6.82 -18.92
N ILE A 320 10.38 -6.10 -19.83
CA ILE A 320 9.00 -6.41 -20.24
C ILE A 320 8.88 -7.81 -20.86
N ASP A 321 9.90 -8.28 -21.58
CA ASP A 321 9.92 -9.60 -22.19
C ASP A 321 10.07 -10.73 -21.15
N ASP A 322 10.64 -10.44 -19.98
CA ASP A 322 10.81 -11.36 -18.86
C ASP A 322 9.73 -11.17 -17.77
N THR A 323 8.75 -10.33 -18.02
CA THR A 323 7.61 -10.08 -17.12
C THR A 323 6.50 -11.09 -17.40
N TYR A 324 5.97 -11.70 -16.35
CA TYR A 324 4.86 -12.64 -16.41
C TYR A 324 3.56 -12.00 -15.95
N PHE A 325 2.47 -12.34 -16.64
CA PHE A 325 1.11 -11.96 -16.24
C PHE A 325 0.31 -13.21 -15.94
N SER A 326 -0.18 -13.35 -14.72
CA SER A 326 -1.03 -14.46 -14.30
C SER A 326 -2.40 -13.98 -13.84
N TRP A 327 -3.39 -14.83 -14.02
CA TRP A 327 -4.80 -14.55 -13.79
C TRP A 327 -5.50 -15.67 -13.03
N VAL A 328 -6.41 -15.30 -12.11
CA VAL A 328 -7.30 -16.20 -11.40
C VAL A 328 -8.73 -15.67 -11.49
N GLY A 329 -9.66 -16.51 -11.89
CA GLY A 329 -11.07 -16.16 -12.08
C GLY A 329 -11.48 -16.03 -13.53
N GLU A 330 -12.74 -15.67 -13.77
CA GLU A 330 -13.29 -15.39 -15.09
C GLU A 330 -12.86 -13.99 -15.57
N SER A 331 -13.07 -13.69 -16.85
CA SER A 331 -12.68 -12.41 -17.49
C SER A 331 -13.84 -11.69 -18.18
N ALA A 332 -15.09 -11.89 -17.71
CA ALA A 332 -16.24 -11.08 -18.08
C ALA A 332 -16.22 -9.74 -17.30
N ASP A 333 -16.96 -8.74 -17.77
CA ASP A 333 -16.91 -7.37 -17.22
C ASP A 333 -17.35 -7.28 -15.74
N ASP A 334 -18.16 -8.22 -15.27
CA ASP A 334 -18.68 -8.30 -13.90
C ASP A 334 -18.02 -9.40 -13.06
N SER A 335 -16.93 -9.99 -13.54
CA SER A 335 -16.24 -11.09 -12.86
C SER A 335 -15.42 -10.62 -11.69
N VAL A 336 -15.32 -11.46 -10.67
CA VAL A 336 -14.35 -11.31 -9.58
C VAL A 336 -13.07 -12.03 -9.99
N PHE A 337 -11.96 -11.34 -9.93
CA PHE A 337 -10.67 -11.87 -10.38
C PHE A 337 -9.51 -11.44 -9.48
N TYR A 338 -8.37 -12.06 -9.70
CA TYR A 338 -7.06 -11.65 -9.22
C TYR A 338 -6.08 -11.71 -10.38
N TYR A 339 -5.14 -10.78 -10.42
CA TYR A 339 -3.98 -10.90 -11.31
C TYR A 339 -2.68 -10.61 -10.58
N ARG A 340 -1.61 -11.18 -11.11
CA ARG A 340 -0.24 -10.91 -10.67
C ARG A 340 0.64 -10.57 -11.86
N ILE A 341 1.46 -9.53 -11.71
CA ILE A 341 2.52 -9.18 -12.63
C ILE A 341 3.83 -9.43 -11.89
N HIS A 342 4.69 -10.27 -12.45
CA HIS A 342 5.90 -10.71 -11.78
C HIS A 342 7.08 -10.74 -12.76
N SER A 343 8.16 -10.05 -12.37
CA SER A 343 9.42 -10.02 -13.11
C SER A 343 10.60 -9.95 -12.13
N PRO A 344 11.86 -9.98 -12.60
CA PRO A 344 13.00 -9.74 -11.72
C PRO A 344 12.98 -8.39 -11.00
N VAL A 345 12.25 -7.40 -11.51
CA VAL A 345 12.29 -6.01 -11.03
C VAL A 345 10.99 -5.52 -10.39
N ILE A 346 9.88 -6.23 -10.56
CA ILE A 346 8.59 -5.82 -9.97
C ILE A 346 7.70 -7.02 -9.66
N LEU A 347 6.97 -6.91 -8.56
CA LEU A 347 5.84 -7.77 -8.20
C LEU A 347 4.63 -6.87 -7.92
N ILE A 348 3.56 -7.09 -8.66
CA ILE A 348 2.26 -6.44 -8.47
C ILE A 348 1.20 -7.53 -8.29
N GLU A 349 0.30 -7.35 -7.34
CA GLU A 349 -0.85 -8.22 -7.07
C GLU A 349 -2.11 -7.38 -6.91
N PHE A 350 -3.18 -7.77 -7.61
CA PHE A 350 -4.48 -7.10 -7.56
C PHE A 350 -5.59 -8.10 -7.26
#